data_ec063ec0be14759337d1a7328bdfbf2f
#
_entry.id   ec063ec0be14759337d1a7328bdfbf2f
#
_cell.length_a   1.000
_cell.length_b   1.000
_cell.length_c   1.000
_cell.angle_alpha   90.00
_cell.angle_beta   90.00
_cell.angle_gamma   90.00
#
_symmetry.space_group_name_H-M   'P 1'
#
loop_
_entity.id
_entity.type
_entity.pdbx_description
1 polymer ?
#
loop_
_entity_poly.entity_id
_entity_poly.type
_entity_poly.pdbx_seq_one_letter_code
_entity_poly.pdbx_strand_id
1 'polypeptide(L)'
;DQVVPLSDIKNHKMTFKTGETLEEAAIAEEFVARGYEKAPFVEAPGEFAVRGGIIDIFPYTQESPYRIELWGDEIDSIRSFDKESQRSIEEVDALTIYPASEIILNQPRIEHGLRNMEEDYEKLSQKFKKEKKYDQEARLRKEMDRVREELRELHMLIGVEGYLPYFYENTECILDY
;
A
#
# COMPACT_ATOMS: atom_id res chain seq x y z
N ASP A 1 19.55 4.30 8.96
CA ASP A 1 18.22 4.41 8.35
C ASP A 1 17.34 3.32 8.95
N GLN A 2 16.13 3.70 9.36
CA GLN A 2 15.15 2.76 9.90
C GLN A 2 14.41 2.10 8.72
N VAL A 3 14.17 0.79 8.83
CA VAL A 3 13.43 -0.02 7.84
C VAL A 3 12.31 -0.78 8.52
N VAL A 4 11.35 -1.21 7.74
CA VAL A 4 10.23 -2.02 8.21
C VAL A 4 10.72 -3.45 8.48
N PRO A 5 10.26 -4.13 9.56
CA PRO A 5 10.67 -5.50 9.85
C PRO A 5 10.37 -6.45 8.69
N LEU A 6 11.31 -7.33 8.35
CA LEU A 6 11.15 -8.31 7.26
C LEU A 6 9.95 -9.23 7.48
N SER A 7 9.61 -9.53 8.74
CA SER A 7 8.43 -10.29 9.12
C SER A 7 7.13 -9.60 8.66
N ASP A 8 7.08 -8.27 8.70
CA ASP A 8 5.90 -7.51 8.29
C ASP A 8 5.66 -7.66 6.79
N ILE A 9 6.72 -7.55 5.97
CA ILE A 9 6.64 -7.75 4.51
C ILE A 9 6.14 -9.16 4.17
N LYS A 10 6.67 -10.18 4.84
CA LYS A 10 6.26 -11.58 4.62
C LYS A 10 4.83 -11.86 5.04
N ASN A 11 4.35 -11.21 6.11
CA ASN A 11 2.99 -11.38 6.62
C ASN A 11 1.93 -10.70 5.73
N HIS A 12 2.33 -9.77 4.88
CA HIS A 12 1.42 -9.02 3.99
C HIS A 12 1.40 -9.54 2.55
N LYS A 13 1.98 -10.69 2.28
CA LYS A 13 1.78 -11.38 0.99
C LYS A 13 0.31 -11.74 0.80
N MET A 14 -0.14 -11.68 -0.44
CA MET A 14 -1.47 -12.16 -0.85
C MET A 14 -1.29 -13.39 -1.73
N THR A 15 -2.14 -14.39 -1.53
CA THR A 15 -2.17 -15.57 -2.38
C THR A 15 -3.58 -15.75 -2.93
N PHE A 16 -3.68 -15.88 -4.24
CA PHE A 16 -4.91 -16.13 -4.98
C PHE A 16 -4.85 -17.54 -5.53
N LYS A 17 -5.96 -18.28 -5.47
CA LYS A 17 -6.06 -19.64 -6.03
C LYS A 17 -7.35 -19.76 -6.81
N THR A 18 -7.31 -20.50 -7.90
CA THR A 18 -8.49 -20.86 -8.68
C THR A 18 -9.53 -21.54 -7.79
N GLY A 19 -10.79 -21.13 -7.89
CA GLY A 19 -11.91 -21.59 -7.07
C GLY A 19 -12.10 -20.86 -5.73
N GLU A 20 -11.19 -19.95 -5.35
CA GLU A 20 -11.38 -19.12 -4.16
C GLU A 20 -12.27 -17.92 -4.46
N THR A 21 -13.01 -17.44 -3.45
CA THR A 21 -13.85 -16.25 -3.57
C THR A 21 -13.00 -14.98 -3.39
N LEU A 22 -13.20 -14.01 -4.26
CA LEU A 22 -12.51 -12.72 -4.24
C LEU A 22 -13.50 -11.57 -4.41
N GLU A 23 -13.51 -10.63 -3.46
CA GLU A 23 -14.33 -9.43 -3.57
C GLU A 23 -13.58 -8.37 -4.41
N GLU A 24 -14.05 -8.14 -5.65
CA GLU A 24 -13.42 -7.21 -6.61
C GLU A 24 -13.28 -5.79 -6.05
N ALA A 25 -14.29 -5.31 -5.30
CA ALA A 25 -14.27 -3.96 -4.75
C ALA A 25 -13.16 -3.75 -3.71
N ALA A 26 -12.91 -4.76 -2.87
CA ALA A 26 -11.90 -4.69 -1.82
C ALA A 26 -10.47 -4.84 -2.36
N ILE A 27 -10.28 -5.59 -3.46
CA ILE A 27 -8.94 -5.92 -3.95
C ILE A 27 -8.15 -4.70 -4.40
N ALA A 28 -8.80 -3.69 -4.96
CA ALA A 28 -8.14 -2.46 -5.40
C ALA A 28 -7.55 -1.69 -4.21
N GLU A 29 -8.28 -1.60 -3.11
CA GLU A 29 -7.79 -0.96 -1.87
C GLU A 29 -6.63 -1.74 -1.28
N GLU A 30 -6.71 -3.07 -1.29
CA GLU A 30 -5.66 -3.97 -0.81
C GLU A 30 -4.36 -3.83 -1.62
N PHE A 31 -4.44 -3.67 -2.95
CA PHE A 31 -3.26 -3.44 -3.79
C PHE A 31 -2.64 -2.07 -3.54
N VAL A 32 -3.46 -1.01 -3.44
CA VAL A 32 -2.97 0.34 -3.11
C VAL A 32 -2.28 0.34 -1.75
N ALA A 33 -2.88 -0.29 -0.73
CA ALA A 33 -2.29 -0.39 0.60
C ALA A 33 -0.93 -1.10 0.62
N ARG A 34 -0.66 -1.96 -0.38
CA ARG A 34 0.62 -2.67 -0.58
C ARG A 34 1.58 -1.97 -1.53
N GLY A 35 1.25 -0.73 -1.95
CA GLY A 35 2.12 0.09 -2.76
C GLY A 35 2.03 -0.15 -4.27
N TYR A 36 1.00 -0.87 -4.75
CA TYR A 36 0.72 -0.99 -6.18
C TYR A 36 -0.04 0.22 -6.69
N GLU A 37 0.26 0.64 -7.91
CA GLU A 37 -0.37 1.79 -8.56
C GLU A 37 -1.47 1.34 -9.52
N LYS A 38 -2.64 2.00 -9.43
CA LYS A 38 -3.75 1.73 -10.34
C LYS A 38 -3.49 2.37 -11.70
N ALA A 39 -3.51 1.56 -12.75
CA ALA A 39 -3.34 1.98 -14.13
C ALA A 39 -4.56 1.57 -15.00
N PRO A 40 -4.82 2.23 -16.13
CA PRO A 40 -5.83 1.78 -17.11
C PRO A 40 -5.48 0.42 -17.74
N PHE A 41 -4.19 0.20 -17.99
CA PHE A 41 -3.57 -1.04 -18.47
C PHE A 41 -2.28 -1.25 -17.73
N VAL A 42 -1.92 -2.52 -17.54
CA VAL A 42 -0.69 -2.90 -16.84
C VAL A 42 0.44 -3.00 -17.86
N GLU A 43 1.46 -2.13 -17.71
CA GLU A 43 2.62 -2.03 -18.61
C GLU A 43 3.96 -2.22 -17.88
N ALA A 44 3.98 -1.91 -16.58
CA ALA A 44 5.19 -1.95 -15.76
C ALA A 44 5.00 -2.69 -14.44
N PRO A 45 6.07 -3.28 -13.85
CA PRO A 45 6.03 -3.83 -12.50
C PRO A 45 5.53 -2.80 -11.47
N GLY A 46 4.66 -3.24 -10.56
CA GLY A 46 4.03 -2.39 -9.55
C GLY A 46 2.68 -1.82 -9.96
N GLU A 47 2.22 -2.05 -11.19
CA GLU A 47 0.93 -1.60 -11.67
C GLU A 47 -0.15 -2.68 -11.54
N PHE A 48 -1.41 -2.23 -11.37
CA PHE A 48 -2.60 -3.08 -11.45
C PHE A 48 -3.75 -2.37 -12.13
N ALA A 49 -4.68 -3.16 -12.70
CA ALA A 49 -5.93 -2.70 -13.29
C ALA A 49 -7.07 -3.62 -12.87
N VAL A 50 -8.26 -3.04 -12.60
CA VAL A 50 -9.48 -3.79 -12.27
C VAL A 50 -10.59 -3.35 -13.22
N ARG A 51 -11.19 -4.31 -13.94
CA ARG A 51 -12.16 -4.03 -15.00
C ARG A 51 -13.17 -5.17 -15.11
N GLY A 52 -14.30 -5.04 -14.42
CA GLY A 52 -15.47 -5.91 -14.65
C GLY A 52 -15.19 -7.42 -14.56
N GLY A 53 -14.67 -7.89 -13.43
CA GLY A 53 -14.33 -9.29 -13.23
C GLY A 53 -12.95 -9.69 -13.77
N ILE A 54 -12.15 -8.73 -14.26
CA ILE A 54 -10.78 -8.93 -14.71
C ILE A 54 -9.86 -8.08 -13.83
N ILE A 55 -8.89 -8.73 -13.21
CA ILE A 55 -7.87 -8.10 -12.38
C ILE A 55 -6.52 -8.41 -13.00
N ASP A 56 -5.87 -7.38 -13.53
CA ASP A 56 -4.50 -7.46 -14.04
C ASP A 56 -3.54 -6.89 -13.00
N ILE A 57 -2.42 -7.56 -12.77
CA ILE A 57 -1.38 -7.10 -11.85
C ILE A 57 0.00 -7.50 -12.34
N PHE A 58 0.99 -6.61 -12.17
CA PHE A 58 2.38 -6.90 -12.46
C PHE A 58 3.23 -6.87 -11.17
N PRO A 59 3.40 -8.02 -10.51
CA PRO A 59 4.21 -8.09 -9.31
C PRO A 59 5.68 -7.81 -9.61
N TYR A 60 6.40 -7.11 -8.71
CA TYR A 60 7.83 -6.86 -8.85
C TYR A 60 8.69 -8.12 -8.85
N THR A 61 8.17 -9.22 -8.31
CA THR A 61 8.87 -10.51 -8.21
C THR A 61 8.67 -11.40 -9.44
N GLN A 62 7.94 -10.92 -10.45
CA GLN A 62 7.58 -11.70 -11.63
C GLN A 62 8.10 -11.02 -12.90
N GLU A 63 8.38 -11.80 -13.94
CA GLU A 63 8.85 -11.30 -15.24
C GLU A 63 7.71 -10.84 -16.16
N SER A 64 6.48 -11.31 -15.87
CA SER A 64 5.28 -11.01 -16.65
C SER A 64 4.12 -10.61 -15.74
N PRO A 65 3.17 -9.79 -16.23
CA PRO A 65 1.93 -9.53 -15.52
C PRO A 65 1.02 -10.75 -15.51
N TYR A 66 0.10 -10.78 -14.54
CA TYR A 66 -0.90 -11.82 -14.36
C TYR A 66 -2.29 -11.24 -14.50
N ARG A 67 -3.18 -12.04 -15.08
CA ARG A 67 -4.61 -11.78 -15.18
C ARG A 67 -5.36 -12.81 -14.35
N ILE A 68 -6.18 -12.31 -13.42
CA ILE A 68 -7.13 -13.08 -12.63
C ILE A 68 -8.51 -12.80 -13.22
N GLU A 69 -9.19 -13.83 -13.69
CA GLU A 69 -10.56 -13.72 -14.22
C GLU A 69 -11.54 -14.25 -13.19
N LEU A 70 -12.62 -13.50 -12.94
CA LEU A 70 -13.66 -13.87 -12.00
C LEU A 70 -14.93 -14.30 -12.75
N TRP A 71 -15.56 -15.36 -12.25
CA TRP A 71 -16.94 -15.71 -12.57
C TRP A 71 -17.82 -15.39 -11.34
N GLY A 72 -18.56 -14.27 -11.40
CA GLY A 72 -19.15 -13.70 -10.18
C GLY A 72 -18.04 -13.26 -9.24
N ASP A 73 -18.02 -13.83 -8.03
CA ASP A 73 -17.00 -13.56 -7.01
C ASP A 73 -15.94 -14.69 -6.90
N GLU A 74 -16.01 -15.73 -7.75
CA GLU A 74 -15.08 -16.85 -7.74
C GLU A 74 -13.98 -16.67 -8.78
N ILE A 75 -12.74 -16.97 -8.41
CA ILE A 75 -11.59 -16.97 -9.32
C ILE A 75 -11.72 -18.14 -10.29
N ASP A 76 -12.05 -17.87 -11.54
CA ASP A 76 -12.21 -18.85 -12.62
C ASP A 76 -10.86 -19.29 -13.18
N SER A 77 -9.96 -18.33 -13.44
CA SER A 77 -8.62 -18.62 -13.94
C SER A 77 -7.58 -17.58 -13.54
N ILE A 78 -6.32 -18.02 -13.48
CA ILE A 78 -5.15 -17.16 -13.25
C ILE A 78 -4.15 -17.48 -14.34
N ARG A 79 -3.72 -16.48 -15.11
CA ARG A 79 -2.74 -16.68 -16.19
C ARG A 79 -1.76 -15.53 -16.31
N SER A 80 -0.50 -15.82 -16.60
CA SER A 80 0.45 -14.81 -17.05
C SER A 80 0.14 -14.39 -18.49
N PHE A 81 0.46 -13.16 -18.84
CA PHE A 81 0.26 -12.66 -20.19
C PHE A 81 1.39 -11.73 -20.63
N ASP A 82 1.56 -11.61 -21.94
CA ASP A 82 2.47 -10.67 -22.55
C ASP A 82 1.85 -9.26 -22.57
N LYS A 83 2.55 -8.29 -21.98
CA LYS A 83 2.03 -6.93 -21.78
C LYS A 83 1.79 -6.16 -23.08
N GLU A 84 2.53 -6.47 -24.16
CA GLU A 84 2.41 -5.78 -25.44
C GLU A 84 1.30 -6.38 -26.29
N SER A 85 1.29 -7.70 -26.44
CA SER A 85 0.29 -8.41 -27.26
C SER A 85 -1.00 -8.75 -26.50
N GLN A 86 -1.00 -8.65 -25.18
CA GLN A 86 -2.09 -9.05 -24.26
C GLN A 86 -2.47 -10.54 -24.35
N ARG A 87 -1.62 -11.37 -24.94
CA ARG A 87 -1.84 -12.82 -25.09
C ARG A 87 -1.40 -13.57 -23.86
N SER A 88 -2.21 -14.54 -23.45
CA SER A 88 -1.86 -15.47 -22.38
C SER A 88 -0.59 -16.25 -22.71
N ILE A 89 0.28 -16.42 -21.73
CA ILE A 89 1.52 -17.18 -21.81
C ILE A 89 1.32 -18.53 -21.10
N GLU A 90 0.94 -18.52 -19.83
CA GLU A 90 0.83 -19.70 -18.99
C GLU A 90 -0.35 -19.54 -18.02
N GLU A 91 -1.06 -20.62 -17.77
CA GLU A 91 -2.09 -20.72 -16.75
C GLU A 91 -1.50 -21.35 -15.49
N VAL A 92 -1.87 -20.81 -14.31
CA VAL A 92 -1.38 -21.26 -13.01
C VAL A 92 -2.54 -21.46 -12.04
N ASP A 93 -2.42 -22.43 -11.14
CA ASP A 93 -3.44 -22.70 -10.13
C ASP A 93 -3.42 -21.69 -8.97
N ALA A 94 -2.28 -21.06 -8.75
CA ALA A 94 -2.10 -20.09 -7.67
C ALA A 94 -1.08 -19.00 -8.03
N LEU A 95 -1.32 -17.79 -7.52
CA LEU A 95 -0.43 -16.63 -7.63
C LEU A 95 -0.18 -16.05 -6.25
N THR A 96 1.09 -15.90 -5.87
CA THR A 96 1.48 -15.18 -4.66
C THR A 96 2.09 -13.83 -5.03
N ILE A 97 1.55 -12.78 -4.43
CA ILE A 97 1.97 -11.39 -4.63
C ILE A 97 2.55 -10.89 -3.32
N TYR A 98 3.73 -10.29 -3.40
CA TYR A 98 4.38 -9.59 -2.30
C TYR A 98 4.08 -8.09 -2.40
N PRO A 99 4.15 -7.36 -1.27
CA PRO A 99 4.02 -5.91 -1.32
C PRO A 99 5.00 -5.27 -2.29
N ALA A 100 4.55 -4.27 -3.01
CA ALA A 100 5.37 -3.44 -3.91
C ALA A 100 6.17 -2.38 -3.15
N SER A 101 5.78 -2.11 -1.89
CA SER A 101 6.46 -1.21 -0.97
C SER A 101 6.79 -1.93 0.33
N GLU A 102 7.93 -1.58 0.92
CA GLU A 102 8.28 -2.02 2.27
C GLU A 102 7.31 -1.44 3.32
N ILE A 103 6.74 -0.27 3.02
CA ILE A 103 5.84 0.44 3.91
C ILE A 103 4.40 0.18 3.50
N ILE A 104 3.66 -0.53 4.35
CA ILE A 104 2.28 -0.92 4.10
C ILE A 104 1.35 -0.05 4.94
N LEU A 105 0.56 0.80 4.28
CA LEU A 105 -0.41 1.70 4.90
C LEU A 105 -1.84 1.16 4.74
N ASN A 106 -2.17 0.08 5.43
CA ASN A 106 -3.55 -0.37 5.53
C ASN A 106 -4.36 0.50 6.51
N GLN A 107 -5.68 0.46 6.43
CA GLN A 107 -6.57 1.32 7.21
C GLN A 107 -6.30 1.31 8.72
N PRO A 108 -6.15 0.16 9.41
CA PRO A 108 -5.83 0.14 10.84
C PRO A 108 -4.50 0.83 11.16
N ARG A 109 -3.49 0.68 10.31
CA ARG A 109 -2.17 1.31 10.47
C ARG A 109 -2.22 2.82 10.26
N ILE A 110 -2.99 3.28 9.27
CA ILE A 110 -3.26 4.71 9.05
C ILE A 110 -3.92 5.33 10.29
N GLU A 111 -4.96 4.70 10.83
CA GLU A 111 -5.66 5.18 12.03
C GLU A 111 -4.74 5.21 13.25
N HIS A 112 -3.91 4.19 13.43
CA HIS A 112 -2.91 4.17 14.49
C HIS A 112 -1.88 5.29 14.33
N GLY A 113 -1.29 5.43 13.16
CA GLY A 113 -0.30 6.46 12.86
C GLY A 113 -0.86 7.87 13.03
N LEU A 114 -2.05 8.14 12.51
CA LEU A 114 -2.73 9.43 12.66
C LEU A 114 -2.95 9.79 14.12
N ARG A 115 -3.43 8.85 14.95
CA ARG A 115 -3.64 9.06 16.39
C ARG A 115 -2.34 9.46 17.08
N ASN A 116 -1.27 8.73 16.85
CA ASN A 116 0.05 9.01 17.45
C ASN A 116 0.58 10.38 17.02
N MET A 117 0.46 10.72 15.73
CA MET A 117 0.86 12.03 15.21
C MET A 117 0.01 13.17 15.78
N GLU A 118 -1.29 12.98 15.94
CA GLU A 118 -2.20 13.97 16.53
C GLU A 118 -1.85 14.26 17.99
N GLU A 119 -1.52 13.24 18.77
CA GLU A 119 -1.06 13.42 20.16
C GLU A 119 0.22 14.27 20.24
N ASP A 120 1.19 14.01 19.38
CA ASP A 120 2.44 14.76 19.36
C ASP A 120 2.25 16.17 18.81
N TYR A 121 1.39 16.32 17.79
CA TYR A 121 0.98 17.61 17.27
C TYR A 121 0.37 18.49 18.37
N GLU A 122 -0.55 17.97 19.17
CA GLU A 122 -1.19 18.72 20.25
C GLU A 122 -0.17 19.19 21.30
N LYS A 123 0.74 18.30 21.72
CA LYS A 123 1.80 18.63 22.69
C LYS A 123 2.71 19.76 22.16
N LEU A 124 3.14 19.62 20.90
CA LEU A 124 4.05 20.57 20.26
C LEU A 124 3.37 21.92 19.96
N SER A 125 2.11 21.90 19.49
CA SER A 125 1.30 23.11 19.26
C SER A 125 1.11 23.91 20.55
N GLN A 126 0.77 23.25 21.66
CA GLN A 126 0.65 23.91 22.96
C GLN A 126 1.96 24.53 23.43
N LYS A 127 3.10 23.84 23.20
CA LYS A 127 4.44 24.36 23.52
C LYS A 127 4.72 25.63 22.72
N PHE A 128 4.51 25.62 21.40
CA PHE A 128 4.74 26.78 20.54
C PHE A 128 3.85 27.98 20.93
N LYS A 129 2.57 27.73 21.27
CA LYS A 129 1.65 28.79 21.76
C LYS A 129 2.15 29.41 23.09
N LYS A 130 2.63 28.59 24.02
CA LYS A 130 3.21 29.09 25.28
C LYS A 130 4.47 29.93 25.07
N GLU A 131 5.30 29.52 24.11
CA GLU A 131 6.54 30.21 23.75
C GLU A 131 6.30 31.40 22.79
N LYS A 132 5.04 31.68 22.40
CA LYS A 132 4.64 32.72 21.44
C LYS A 132 5.27 32.55 20.04
N LYS A 133 5.56 31.32 19.64
CA LYS A 133 6.16 30.93 18.35
C LYS A 133 5.05 30.65 17.31
N TYR A 134 4.28 31.66 17.01
CA TYR A 134 3.06 31.50 16.17
C TYR A 134 3.36 31.05 14.74
N ASP A 135 4.48 31.48 14.15
CA ASP A 135 4.88 31.06 12.80
C ASP A 135 5.21 29.56 12.75
N GLN A 136 5.85 29.04 13.80
CA GLN A 136 6.17 27.61 13.90
C GLN A 136 4.91 26.77 14.13
N GLU A 137 4.01 27.27 14.95
CA GLU A 137 2.71 26.60 15.16
C GLU A 137 1.88 26.57 13.87
N ALA A 138 1.86 27.67 13.09
CA ALA A 138 1.15 27.70 11.82
C ALA A 138 1.73 26.71 10.78
N ARG A 139 3.06 26.58 10.72
CA ARG A 139 3.72 25.58 9.86
C ARG A 139 3.40 24.15 10.29
N LEU A 140 3.47 23.88 11.59
CA LEU A 140 3.14 22.57 12.16
C LEU A 140 1.69 22.18 11.86
N ARG A 141 0.76 23.13 12.00
CA ARG A 141 -0.66 22.90 11.66
C ARG A 141 -0.84 22.56 10.19
N LYS A 142 -0.22 23.35 9.29
CA LYS A 142 -0.29 23.11 7.85
C LYS A 142 0.25 21.73 7.48
N GLU A 143 1.34 21.32 8.12
CA GLU A 143 1.91 19.99 7.90
C GLU A 143 0.99 18.89 8.39
N MET A 144 0.38 19.02 9.57
CA MET A 144 -0.58 18.05 10.07
C MET A 144 -1.84 17.96 9.20
N ASP A 145 -2.33 19.08 8.67
CA ASP A 145 -3.48 19.10 7.76
C ASP A 145 -3.15 18.36 6.45
N ARG A 146 -1.94 18.56 5.88
CA ARG A 146 -1.45 17.81 4.72
C ARG A 146 -1.39 16.30 4.99
N VAL A 147 -0.79 15.91 6.10
CA VAL A 147 -0.67 14.50 6.50
C VAL A 147 -2.04 13.84 6.63
N ARG A 148 -3.01 14.53 7.25
CA ARG A 148 -4.38 14.02 7.37
C ARG A 148 -5.04 13.81 6.01
N GLU A 149 -4.91 14.77 5.11
CA GLU A 149 -5.47 14.70 3.76
C GLU A 149 -4.85 13.54 2.98
N GLU A 150 -3.52 13.46 2.92
CA GLU A 150 -2.82 12.40 2.19
C GLU A 150 -3.19 10.99 2.72
N LEU A 151 -3.22 10.80 4.03
CA LEU A 151 -3.51 9.49 4.61
C LEU A 151 -4.98 9.10 4.50
N ARG A 152 -5.93 10.04 4.66
CA ARG A 152 -7.36 9.74 4.64
C ARG A 152 -7.93 9.65 3.24
N GLU A 153 -7.49 10.53 2.34
CA GLU A 153 -8.05 10.64 0.99
C GLU A 153 -7.26 9.80 -0.02
N LEU A 154 -5.94 9.76 0.10
CA LEU A 154 -5.05 9.13 -0.87
C LEU A 154 -4.51 7.78 -0.40
N HIS A 155 -4.67 7.42 0.88
CA HIS A 155 -4.08 6.23 1.52
C HIS A 155 -2.56 6.14 1.30
N MET A 156 -1.89 7.27 1.19
CA MET A 156 -0.45 7.42 1.00
C MET A 156 0.07 8.61 1.79
N LEU A 157 1.38 8.67 2.01
CA LEU A 157 2.05 9.79 2.66
C LEU A 157 3.37 10.07 1.98
N ILE A 158 3.52 11.28 1.40
CA ILE A 158 4.77 11.71 0.79
C ILE A 158 5.83 11.90 1.88
N GLY A 159 6.99 11.26 1.70
CA GLY A 159 8.07 11.26 2.70
C GLY A 159 7.75 10.42 3.94
N VAL A 160 6.99 9.35 3.76
CA VAL A 160 6.52 8.42 4.81
C VAL A 160 7.67 7.87 5.66
N GLU A 161 8.88 7.77 5.12
CA GLU A 161 10.09 7.30 5.82
C GLU A 161 10.39 8.14 7.08
N GLY A 162 10.10 9.44 7.03
CA GLY A 162 10.23 10.34 8.18
C GLY A 162 9.18 10.14 9.27
N TYR A 163 8.13 9.40 8.96
CA TYR A 163 6.98 9.17 9.85
C TYR A 163 6.85 7.72 10.31
N LEU A 164 7.77 6.83 9.91
CA LEU A 164 7.74 5.40 10.24
C LEU A 164 7.47 5.10 11.72
N PRO A 165 8.07 5.79 12.71
CA PRO A 165 7.84 5.52 14.13
C PRO A 165 6.38 5.73 14.58
N TYR A 166 5.57 6.45 13.81
CA TYR A 166 4.15 6.62 14.13
C TYR A 166 3.30 5.44 13.67
N PHE A 167 3.75 4.73 12.63
CA PHE A 167 3.02 3.61 12.03
C PHE A 167 3.43 2.24 12.57
N TYR A 168 4.68 2.14 13.05
CA TYR A 168 5.28 0.88 13.49
C TYR A 168 5.80 1.02 14.92
N GLU A 169 5.45 0.09 15.78
CA GLU A 169 5.96 0.04 17.16
C GLU A 169 7.45 -0.29 17.22
N ASN A 170 7.92 -1.12 16.28
CA ASN A 170 9.31 -1.50 16.14
C ASN A 170 9.77 -1.22 14.71
N THR A 171 10.84 -0.48 14.56
CA THR A 171 11.59 -0.32 13.32
C THR A 171 12.95 -0.98 13.48
N GLU A 172 13.43 -1.67 12.44
CA GLU A 172 14.73 -2.33 12.43
C GLU A 172 15.78 -1.41 11.78
N CYS A 173 17.04 -1.61 12.10
CA CYS A 173 18.13 -1.00 11.35
C CYS A 173 18.45 -1.87 10.13
N ILE A 174 18.90 -1.26 9.03
CA ILE A 174 19.27 -2.00 7.80
C ILE A 174 20.36 -3.07 8.07
N LEU A 175 21.07 -2.95 9.18
CA LEU A 175 22.09 -3.92 9.59
C LEU A 175 21.52 -5.13 10.35
N ASP A 176 20.21 -5.13 10.64
CA ASP A 176 19.52 -6.23 11.35
C ASP A 176 18.96 -7.28 10.36
N TYR A 177 19.14 -7.04 9.04
CA TYR A 177 18.73 -7.92 7.95
C TYR A 177 19.72 -9.04 7.65
#